data_c17d196ed2affe78cd78fb7a83d69140
#
_entry.id   c17d196ed2affe78cd78fb7a83d69140
#
_cell.length_a   1.000
_cell.length_b   1.000
_cell.length_c   1.000
_cell.angle_alpha   90.00
_cell.angle_beta   90.00
_cell.angle_gamma   90.00
#
_symmetry.space_group_name_H-M   'P 1'
#
loop_
_entity.id
_entity.type
_entity.pdbx_description
1 polymer ?
#
loop_
_entity_poly.entity_id
_entity_poly.type
_entity_poly.pdbx_seq_one_letter_code
_entity_poly.pdbx_strand_id
1 'polypeptide(L)'
;MSDRLKSLFAEFGQSPWLDNLRRSYITSGQLAMTRDSGIRGLTSNPTIFQKAIQGSEDYSHQFSQLINEKFSPIDSYWQLVLKDIHSALDIFEPLHQQSEGLDGYVSVEVDPALAHDCVGTLKSARELDNKVSRRNVMIKIPATSECIPAIETMISEG
;
A
#
# COMPACT_ATOMS: atom_id res chain seq x y z
N MET A 1 16.53 19.79 6.35
CA MET A 1 16.73 18.59 5.47
C MET A 1 16.83 19.07 4.04
N SER A 2 17.72 18.49 3.25
CA SER A 2 18.02 19.03 1.90
C SER A 2 16.76 18.92 1.02
N ASP A 3 16.47 19.98 0.24
CA ASP A 3 15.38 20.00 -0.77
C ASP A 3 15.60 19.04 -1.95
N ARG A 4 16.53 18.10 -1.82
CA ARG A 4 16.95 17.20 -2.91
C ARG A 4 15.80 16.38 -3.49
N LEU A 5 14.88 15.86 -2.64
CA LEU A 5 13.73 15.10 -3.12
C LEU A 5 12.74 16.00 -3.88
N LYS A 6 12.56 17.24 -3.40
CA LYS A 6 11.73 18.22 -4.09
C LYS A 6 12.35 18.66 -5.41
N SER A 7 13.69 18.93 -5.42
CA SER A 7 14.42 19.24 -6.65
C SER A 7 14.40 18.10 -7.64
N LEU A 8 14.48 16.85 -7.18
CA LEU A 8 14.40 15.67 -8.05
C LEU A 8 13.10 15.65 -8.87
N PHE A 9 11.98 15.98 -8.23
CA PHE A 9 10.72 16.09 -8.93
C PHE A 9 10.65 17.36 -9.78
N ALA A 10 11.01 18.53 -9.23
CA ALA A 10 10.83 19.81 -9.91
C ALA A 10 11.70 19.96 -11.16
N GLU A 11 12.92 19.41 -11.15
CA GLU A 11 13.90 19.56 -12.24
C GLU A 11 13.85 18.39 -13.23
N PHE A 12 13.50 17.18 -12.76
CA PHE A 12 13.61 15.95 -13.56
C PHE A 12 12.29 15.17 -13.70
N GLY A 13 11.21 15.63 -13.08
CA GLY A 13 9.92 14.93 -13.11
C GLY A 13 9.92 13.56 -12.42
N GLN A 14 10.93 13.27 -11.57
CA GLN A 14 11.03 12.00 -10.87
C GLN A 14 10.24 12.02 -9.56
N SER A 15 9.32 11.09 -9.40
CA SER A 15 8.52 10.91 -8.19
C SER A 15 9.20 9.91 -7.24
N PRO A 16 9.91 10.36 -6.18
CA PRO A 16 10.49 9.45 -5.22
C PRO A 16 9.43 8.79 -4.35
N TRP A 17 9.52 7.48 -4.18
CA TRP A 17 8.62 6.68 -3.37
C TRP A 17 9.31 6.12 -2.14
N LEU A 18 8.56 5.99 -1.04
CA LEU A 18 8.99 5.32 0.17
C LEU A 18 8.67 3.83 0.08
N ASP A 19 9.67 2.96 0.23
CA ASP A 19 9.48 1.51 0.33
C ASP A 19 9.49 1.07 1.80
N ASN A 20 8.51 1.53 2.54
CA ASN A 20 8.32 1.17 3.95
C ASN A 20 6.94 1.63 4.43
N LEU A 21 6.28 0.79 5.24
CA LEU A 21 5.06 1.17 5.95
C LEU A 21 5.00 0.44 7.29
N ARG A 22 4.70 1.18 8.33
CA ARG A 22 4.40 0.66 9.67
C ARG A 22 3.50 1.63 10.43
N ARG A 23 2.70 1.11 11.32
CA ARG A 23 1.70 1.88 12.07
C ARG A 23 2.29 3.05 12.83
N SER A 24 3.44 2.87 13.48
CA SER A 24 4.12 3.95 14.19
C SER A 24 4.48 5.15 13.31
N TYR A 25 4.77 4.96 12.02
CA TYR A 25 5.03 6.08 11.10
C TYR A 25 3.77 6.90 10.84
N ILE A 26 2.63 6.24 10.81
CA ILE A 26 1.31 6.87 10.62
C ILE A 26 0.95 7.64 11.89
N THR A 27 0.92 6.96 13.02
CA THR A 27 0.41 7.50 14.29
C THR A 27 1.30 8.60 14.88
N SER A 28 2.61 8.58 14.64
CA SER A 28 3.54 9.63 15.06
C SER A 28 3.55 10.86 14.14
N GLY A 29 2.85 10.81 12.99
CA GLY A 29 2.91 11.87 11.98
C GLY A 29 4.18 11.83 11.11
N GLN A 30 5.09 10.88 11.33
CA GLN A 30 6.34 10.78 10.59
C GLN A 30 6.10 10.55 9.09
N LEU A 31 5.07 9.79 8.70
CA LEU A 31 4.73 9.55 7.30
C LEU A 31 4.30 10.86 6.60
N ALA A 32 3.49 11.68 7.27
CA ALA A 32 3.11 13.00 6.74
C ALA A 32 4.32 13.92 6.56
N MET A 33 5.22 13.97 7.56
CA MET A 33 6.47 14.73 7.45
C MET A 33 7.35 14.24 6.30
N THR A 34 7.39 12.93 6.07
CA THR A 34 8.16 12.32 4.97
C THR A 34 7.56 12.70 3.60
N ARG A 35 6.23 12.66 3.44
CA ARG A 35 5.55 13.21 2.27
C ARG A 35 5.92 14.69 2.05
N ASP A 36 5.84 15.51 3.08
CA ASP A 36 6.11 16.96 3.01
C ASP A 36 7.58 17.27 2.68
N SER A 37 8.49 16.32 2.97
CA SER A 37 9.91 16.41 2.59
C SER A 37 10.18 16.10 1.11
N GLY A 38 9.16 15.67 0.34
CA GLY A 38 9.25 15.44 -1.10
C GLY A 38 9.06 13.98 -1.54
N ILE A 39 8.68 13.07 -0.63
CA ILE A 39 8.21 11.73 -1.02
C ILE A 39 6.82 11.86 -1.64
N ARG A 40 6.61 11.21 -2.78
CA ARG A 40 5.43 11.42 -3.62
C ARG A 40 4.53 10.18 -3.75
N GLY A 41 4.97 9.05 -3.23
CA GLY A 41 4.21 7.82 -3.17
C GLY A 41 4.78 6.85 -2.16
N LEU A 42 4.06 5.77 -1.91
CA LEU A 42 4.45 4.75 -0.96
C LEU A 42 4.20 3.37 -1.54
N THR A 43 5.18 2.49 -1.40
CA THR A 43 5.01 1.07 -1.71
C THR A 43 5.11 0.24 -0.44
N SER A 44 4.33 -0.84 -0.41
CA SER A 44 4.36 -1.84 0.65
C SER A 44 4.43 -3.23 0.04
N ASN A 45 4.83 -4.20 0.84
CA ASN A 45 4.83 -5.60 0.47
C ASN A 45 4.59 -6.49 1.71
N PRO A 46 4.25 -7.78 1.54
CA PRO A 46 3.95 -8.68 2.65
C PRO A 46 5.09 -8.79 3.67
N THR A 47 6.35 -8.77 3.24
CA THR A 47 7.50 -8.84 4.14
C THR A 47 7.62 -7.58 5.03
N ILE A 48 7.33 -6.40 4.47
CA ILE A 48 7.30 -5.15 5.24
C ILE A 48 6.25 -5.25 6.34
N PHE A 49 5.03 -5.65 6.00
CA PHE A 49 3.95 -5.81 6.98
C PHE A 49 4.25 -6.88 8.02
N GLN A 50 4.78 -8.03 7.61
CA GLN A 50 5.17 -9.09 8.54
C GLN A 50 6.14 -8.56 9.59
N LYS A 51 7.21 -7.88 9.17
CA LYS A 51 8.20 -7.29 10.09
C LYS A 51 7.59 -6.20 10.97
N ALA A 52 6.71 -5.36 10.43
CA ALA A 52 6.06 -4.29 11.18
C ALA A 52 5.15 -4.87 12.28
N ILE A 53 4.34 -5.88 11.96
CA ILE A 53 3.41 -6.52 12.90
C ILE A 53 4.17 -7.30 13.98
N GLN A 54 5.19 -8.08 13.61
CA GLN A 54 5.96 -8.88 14.56
C GLN A 54 6.87 -8.05 15.46
N GLY A 55 7.31 -6.88 14.99
CA GLY A 55 8.28 -6.04 15.67
C GLY A 55 7.68 -4.91 16.50
N SER A 56 6.35 -4.83 16.67
CA SER A 56 5.71 -3.69 17.33
C SER A 56 4.45 -4.06 18.09
N GLU A 57 4.28 -3.46 19.27
CA GLU A 57 3.06 -3.52 20.08
C GLU A 57 1.90 -2.72 19.48
N ASP A 58 2.15 -1.89 18.47
CA ASP A 58 1.13 -1.02 17.84
C ASP A 58 -0.05 -1.81 17.25
N TYR A 59 0.15 -3.10 16.99
CA TYR A 59 -0.86 -4.00 16.42
C TYR A 59 -1.58 -4.85 17.46
N SER A 60 -1.05 -4.97 18.69
CA SER A 60 -1.51 -5.93 19.72
C SER A 60 -2.98 -5.73 20.08
N HIS A 61 -3.41 -4.49 20.24
CA HIS A 61 -4.79 -4.18 20.61
C HIS A 61 -5.79 -4.62 19.52
N GLN A 62 -5.56 -4.22 18.27
CA GLN A 62 -6.43 -4.59 17.15
C GLN A 62 -6.40 -6.10 16.90
N PHE A 63 -5.21 -6.72 16.98
CA PHE A 63 -5.08 -8.16 16.80
C PHE A 63 -5.89 -8.92 17.86
N SER A 64 -5.79 -8.53 19.14
CA SER A 64 -6.57 -9.13 20.22
C SER A 64 -8.09 -9.00 20.00
N GLN A 65 -8.56 -7.86 19.48
CA GLN A 65 -9.97 -7.68 19.14
C GLN A 65 -10.40 -8.65 18.03
N LEU A 66 -9.62 -8.76 16.95
CA LEU A 66 -9.94 -9.64 15.82
C LEU A 66 -9.98 -11.13 16.24
N ILE A 67 -9.07 -11.56 17.12
CA ILE A 67 -9.10 -12.92 17.68
C ILE A 67 -10.36 -13.16 18.52
N ASN A 68 -10.75 -12.20 19.34
CA ASN A 68 -11.98 -12.30 20.15
C ASN A 68 -13.24 -12.35 19.27
N GLU A 69 -13.22 -11.68 18.11
CA GLU A 69 -14.27 -11.71 17.09
C GLU A 69 -14.20 -12.97 16.20
N LYS A 70 -13.27 -13.90 16.49
CA LYS A 70 -13.08 -15.18 15.80
C LYS A 70 -12.65 -15.07 14.34
N PHE A 71 -11.96 -13.98 13.97
CA PHE A 71 -11.30 -13.92 12.67
C PHE A 71 -10.21 -14.99 12.54
N SER A 72 -10.06 -15.53 11.34
CA SER A 72 -8.91 -16.41 11.06
C SER A 72 -7.59 -15.61 11.11
N PRO A 73 -6.45 -16.26 11.31
CA PRO A 73 -5.15 -15.57 11.29
C PRO A 73 -4.90 -14.79 10.00
N ILE A 74 -5.29 -15.34 8.85
CA ILE A 74 -5.12 -14.68 7.55
C ILE A 74 -6.04 -13.48 7.40
N ASP A 75 -7.30 -13.59 7.85
CA ASP A 75 -8.24 -12.47 7.82
C ASP A 75 -7.80 -11.37 8.79
N SER A 76 -7.31 -11.75 9.97
CA SER A 76 -6.75 -10.80 10.94
C SER A 76 -5.57 -10.03 10.36
N TYR A 77 -4.65 -10.72 9.67
CA TYR A 77 -3.54 -10.08 8.96
C TYR A 77 -4.04 -9.03 7.96
N TRP A 78 -5.00 -9.40 7.11
CA TRP A 78 -5.55 -8.47 6.11
C TRP A 78 -6.28 -7.27 6.75
N GLN A 79 -6.98 -7.47 7.87
CA GLN A 79 -7.59 -6.36 8.61
C GLN A 79 -6.54 -5.36 9.15
N LEU A 80 -5.40 -5.87 9.63
CA LEU A 80 -4.29 -5.01 10.08
C LEU A 80 -3.68 -4.23 8.91
N VAL A 81 -3.39 -4.93 7.80
CA VAL A 81 -2.82 -4.35 6.57
C VAL A 81 -3.74 -3.28 5.99
N LEU A 82 -5.01 -3.59 5.77
CA LEU A 82 -5.97 -2.67 5.17
C LEU A 82 -6.15 -1.39 6.00
N LYS A 83 -6.13 -1.51 7.32
CA LYS A 83 -6.19 -0.33 8.19
C LYS A 83 -5.00 0.61 7.98
N ASP A 84 -3.79 0.07 7.89
CA ASP A 84 -2.59 0.88 7.66
C ASP A 84 -2.55 1.44 6.24
N ILE A 85 -2.99 0.68 5.24
CA ILE A 85 -3.13 1.14 3.85
C ILE A 85 -4.11 2.31 3.77
N HIS A 86 -5.32 2.21 4.35
CA HIS A 86 -6.28 3.31 4.35
C HIS A 86 -5.72 4.56 5.01
N SER A 87 -5.06 4.40 6.16
CA SER A 87 -4.45 5.55 6.85
C SER A 87 -3.33 6.20 6.03
N ALA A 88 -2.53 5.41 5.32
CA ALA A 88 -1.51 5.93 4.42
C ALA A 88 -2.13 6.65 3.21
N LEU A 89 -3.19 6.08 2.62
CA LEU A 89 -3.95 6.71 1.52
C LEU A 89 -4.51 8.07 1.94
N ASP A 90 -5.08 8.19 3.14
CA ASP A 90 -5.56 9.47 3.67
C ASP A 90 -4.42 10.51 3.79
N ILE A 91 -3.23 10.08 4.20
CA ILE A 91 -2.06 10.96 4.28
C ILE A 91 -1.62 11.44 2.89
N PHE A 92 -1.66 10.58 1.87
CA PHE A 92 -1.24 10.93 0.51
C PHE A 92 -2.34 11.56 -0.35
N GLU A 93 -3.60 11.50 0.06
CA GLU A 93 -4.75 12.05 -0.67
C GLU A 93 -4.58 13.54 -1.07
N PRO A 94 -4.10 14.46 -0.20
CA PRO A 94 -3.89 15.84 -0.61
C PRO A 94 -2.90 16.01 -1.77
N LEU A 95 -1.84 15.19 -1.79
CA LEU A 95 -0.88 15.20 -2.88
C LEU A 95 -1.50 14.64 -4.17
N HIS A 96 -2.31 13.59 -4.07
CA HIS A 96 -3.02 13.02 -5.21
C HIS A 96 -3.96 14.07 -5.87
N GLN A 97 -4.73 14.78 -5.06
CA GLN A 97 -5.59 15.84 -5.55
C GLN A 97 -4.81 17.01 -6.17
N GLN A 98 -3.74 17.48 -5.51
CA GLN A 98 -2.90 18.57 -6.02
C GLN A 98 -2.19 18.23 -7.33
N SER A 99 -1.85 16.97 -7.53
CA SER A 99 -1.20 16.47 -8.74
C SER A 99 -2.20 16.07 -9.84
N GLU A 100 -3.50 16.29 -9.64
CA GLU A 100 -4.55 15.86 -10.57
C GLU A 100 -4.51 14.36 -10.89
N GLY A 101 -4.14 13.55 -9.89
CA GLY A 101 -4.05 12.09 -10.01
C GLY A 101 -2.73 11.57 -10.58
N LEU A 102 -1.70 12.40 -10.74
CA LEU A 102 -0.40 11.96 -11.27
C LEU A 102 0.51 11.39 -10.18
N ASP A 103 0.28 11.71 -8.92
CA ASP A 103 1.07 11.28 -7.75
C ASP A 103 0.19 10.99 -6.54
N GLY A 104 0.81 10.74 -5.38
CA GLY A 104 0.10 10.52 -4.12
C GLY A 104 -0.51 9.13 -4.00
N TYR A 105 0.06 8.16 -4.70
CA TYR A 105 -0.40 6.77 -4.66
C TYR A 105 0.22 5.99 -3.49
N VAL A 106 -0.55 5.01 -3.02
CA VAL A 106 -0.09 3.96 -2.11
C VAL A 106 -0.35 2.61 -2.76
N SER A 107 0.68 1.76 -2.83
CA SER A 107 0.50 0.42 -3.40
C SER A 107 0.35 -0.66 -2.35
N VAL A 108 -0.46 -1.67 -2.67
CA VAL A 108 -0.63 -2.92 -1.92
C VAL A 108 -0.50 -4.11 -2.86
N GLU A 109 0.13 -5.19 -2.40
CA GLU A 109 0.33 -6.39 -3.21
C GLU A 109 -0.72 -7.45 -2.95
N VAL A 110 -1.07 -8.20 -4.00
CA VAL A 110 -1.76 -9.49 -3.85
C VAL A 110 -0.86 -10.50 -3.11
N ASP A 111 -1.45 -11.59 -2.61
CA ASP A 111 -0.67 -12.65 -1.96
C ASP A 111 0.40 -13.19 -2.93
N PRO A 112 1.70 -13.20 -2.54
CA PRO A 112 2.77 -13.73 -3.39
C PRO A 112 2.62 -15.21 -3.71
N ALA A 113 1.87 -15.98 -2.94
CA ALA A 113 1.53 -17.37 -3.27
C ALA A 113 0.76 -17.52 -4.58
N LEU A 114 0.13 -16.43 -5.06
CA LEU A 114 -0.61 -16.39 -6.33
C LEU A 114 0.27 -16.08 -7.54
N ALA A 115 1.58 -15.96 -7.39
CA ALA A 115 2.51 -15.56 -8.46
C ALA A 115 2.47 -16.44 -9.72
N HIS A 116 1.99 -17.68 -9.64
CA HIS A 116 1.82 -18.61 -10.76
C HIS A 116 0.34 -19.01 -11.00
N ASP A 117 -0.61 -18.28 -10.40
CA ASP A 117 -2.05 -18.48 -10.54
C ASP A 117 -2.72 -17.20 -11.06
N CYS A 118 -2.90 -17.13 -12.38
CA CYS A 118 -3.52 -15.97 -13.04
C CYS A 118 -4.95 -15.71 -12.54
N VAL A 119 -5.76 -16.76 -12.39
CA VAL A 119 -7.18 -16.65 -11.99
C VAL A 119 -7.28 -16.18 -10.52
N GLY A 120 -6.50 -16.79 -9.64
CA GLY A 120 -6.40 -16.38 -8.24
C GLY A 120 -5.90 -14.95 -8.09
N THR A 121 -4.90 -14.57 -8.88
CA THR A 121 -4.36 -13.21 -8.91
C THR A 121 -5.42 -12.18 -9.32
N LEU A 122 -6.16 -12.41 -10.40
CA LEU A 122 -7.25 -11.54 -10.85
C LEU A 122 -8.33 -11.38 -9.77
N LYS A 123 -8.75 -12.50 -9.20
CA LYS A 123 -9.75 -12.48 -8.12
C LYS A 123 -9.25 -11.66 -6.93
N SER A 124 -8.02 -11.91 -6.48
CA SER A 124 -7.42 -11.22 -5.34
C SER A 124 -7.24 -9.72 -5.60
N ALA A 125 -6.80 -9.34 -6.79
CA ALA A 125 -6.64 -7.93 -7.17
C ALA A 125 -7.96 -7.17 -7.12
N ARG A 126 -9.03 -7.72 -7.72
CA ARG A 126 -10.38 -7.12 -7.67
C ARG A 126 -10.94 -7.05 -6.24
N GLU A 127 -10.71 -8.08 -5.42
CA GLU A 127 -11.12 -8.06 -4.02
C GLU A 127 -10.38 -7.00 -3.21
N LEU A 128 -9.07 -6.81 -3.44
CA LEU A 128 -8.30 -5.77 -2.78
C LEU A 128 -8.76 -4.38 -3.21
N ASP A 129 -8.94 -4.15 -4.51
CA ASP A 129 -9.46 -2.89 -5.03
C ASP A 129 -10.81 -2.53 -4.41
N ASN A 130 -11.75 -3.48 -4.42
CA ASN A 130 -13.07 -3.29 -3.80
C ASN A 130 -13.00 -3.02 -2.28
N LYS A 131 -12.09 -3.69 -1.55
CA LYS A 131 -11.92 -3.51 -0.10
C LYS A 131 -11.28 -2.17 0.23
N VAL A 132 -10.32 -1.72 -0.57
CA VAL A 132 -9.66 -0.43 -0.41
C VAL A 132 -10.55 0.70 -0.90
N SER A 133 -11.16 0.57 -2.06
CA SER A 133 -12.12 1.51 -2.66
C SER A 133 -11.65 2.98 -2.63
N ARG A 134 -10.42 3.22 -3.09
CA ARG A 134 -9.79 4.55 -3.14
C ARG A 134 -9.13 4.79 -4.47
N ARG A 135 -9.22 6.03 -4.99
CA ARG A 135 -8.64 6.39 -6.30
C ARG A 135 -7.12 6.40 -6.32
N ASN A 136 -6.49 6.65 -5.17
CA ASN A 136 -5.04 6.73 -5.04
C ASN A 136 -4.40 5.41 -4.59
N VAL A 137 -5.06 4.27 -4.76
CA VAL A 137 -4.47 2.95 -4.56
C VAL A 137 -3.91 2.39 -5.87
N MET A 138 -2.82 1.65 -5.77
CA MET A 138 -2.30 0.79 -6.85
C MET A 138 -2.21 -0.64 -6.36
N ILE A 139 -2.81 -1.57 -7.08
CA ILE A 139 -2.70 -3.00 -6.77
C ILE A 139 -1.49 -3.59 -7.51
N LYS A 140 -0.51 -4.07 -6.76
CA LYS A 140 0.69 -4.71 -7.33
C LYS A 140 0.42 -6.17 -7.62
N ILE A 141 0.75 -6.59 -8.83
CA ILE A 141 0.61 -7.95 -9.33
C ILE A 141 2.00 -8.48 -9.73
N PRO A 142 2.37 -9.72 -9.37
CA PRO A 142 3.61 -10.33 -9.84
C PRO A 142 3.68 -10.40 -11.37
N ALA A 143 4.77 -9.94 -11.97
CA ALA A 143 4.98 -9.97 -13.43
C ALA A 143 5.59 -11.31 -13.89
N THR A 144 5.08 -12.42 -13.40
CA THR A 144 5.41 -13.76 -13.91
C THR A 144 4.73 -14.00 -15.26
N SER A 145 5.24 -14.94 -16.05
CA SER A 145 4.64 -15.29 -17.34
C SER A 145 3.15 -15.65 -17.21
N GLU A 146 2.78 -16.31 -16.13
CA GLU A 146 1.40 -16.75 -15.84
C GLU A 146 0.50 -15.56 -15.48
N CYS A 147 1.03 -14.51 -14.86
CA CYS A 147 0.25 -13.37 -14.41
C CYS A 147 0.20 -12.19 -15.40
N ILE A 148 0.94 -12.23 -16.52
CA ILE A 148 0.84 -11.19 -17.57
C ILE A 148 -0.60 -10.96 -18.04
N PRO A 149 -1.44 -11.99 -18.31
CA PRO A 149 -2.83 -11.78 -18.69
C PRO A 149 -3.67 -11.12 -17.57
N ALA A 150 -3.31 -11.36 -16.31
CA ALA A 150 -3.97 -10.69 -15.18
C ALA A 150 -3.63 -9.18 -15.16
N ILE A 151 -2.39 -8.81 -15.43
CA ILE A 151 -1.96 -7.41 -15.53
C ILE A 151 -2.72 -6.71 -16.68
N GLU A 152 -2.76 -7.33 -17.87
CA GLU A 152 -3.50 -6.80 -19.02
C GLU A 152 -4.97 -6.54 -18.68
N THR A 153 -5.61 -7.52 -18.06
CA THR A 153 -7.02 -7.42 -17.66
C THR A 153 -7.24 -6.29 -16.65
N MET A 154 -6.43 -6.23 -15.59
CA MET A 154 -6.58 -5.20 -14.55
C MET A 154 -6.32 -3.79 -15.08
N ILE A 155 -5.36 -3.60 -15.99
CA ILE A 155 -5.13 -2.31 -16.65
C ILE A 155 -6.32 -1.92 -17.53
N SER A 156 -6.97 -2.89 -18.19
CA SER A 156 -8.15 -2.62 -19.02
C SER A 156 -9.39 -2.25 -18.21
N GLU A 157 -9.45 -2.66 -16.96
CA GLU A 157 -10.54 -2.36 -16.03
C GLU A 157 -10.36 -1.00 -15.30
N GLY A 158 -9.18 -0.39 -15.38
CA GLY A 158 -8.80 0.87 -14.75
C GLY A 158 -8.03 0.66 -13.48
#